data_515ff1fb7baf7c8a9679127a4235baa6
#
_entry.id   515ff1fb7baf7c8a9679127a4235baa6
#
_cell.length_a   1.000
_cell.length_b   1.000
_cell.length_c   1.000
_cell.angle_alpha   90.00
_cell.angle_beta   90.00
_cell.angle_gamma   90.00
#
_symmetry.space_group_name_H-M   'P 1'
#
loop_
_entity.id
_entity.type
_entity.pdbx_description
1 polymer ?
#
loop_
_entity_poly.entity_id
_entity_poly.type
_entity_poly.pdbx_seq_one_letter_code
_entity_poly.pdbx_strand_id
1 'polypeptide(L)'
;LNPTYGTVTLGQPLEAASILNRLQAIAKVPLLNTADFEAGVGFRIAGATQFPRLMAFGAARDERLAEEAGRITGEEARALGVHVNFAPVVDVNNNPRNPVINTRSYGEDPEMVGRLASAYIRGLESAGVAATLKHFPGHGDTDVDSHLGLPIIKHPRSRLDQMELVPFRAGIAAGADAVMTAH
;
A
#
# COMPACT_ATOMS: atom_id res chain seq x y z
N LEU A 1 -11.70 -13.01 10.09
CA LEU A 1 -10.63 -12.08 10.54
C LEU A 1 -9.29 -12.83 10.56
N ASN A 2 -8.27 -12.29 9.92
CA ASN A 2 -6.91 -12.80 10.07
C ASN A 2 -6.44 -12.50 11.51
N PRO A 3 -6.16 -13.51 12.35
CA PRO A 3 -5.83 -13.30 13.76
C PRO A 3 -4.53 -12.53 13.98
N THR A 4 -3.62 -12.54 12.98
CA THR A 4 -2.33 -11.86 13.06
C THR A 4 -2.43 -10.35 12.81
N TYR A 5 -3.38 -9.90 11.98
CA TYR A 5 -3.45 -8.51 11.52
C TYR A 5 -4.84 -7.87 11.66
N GLY A 6 -5.81 -8.58 12.24
CA GLY A 6 -7.19 -8.08 12.36
C GLY A 6 -7.91 -7.88 11.03
N THR A 7 -7.39 -8.44 9.93
CA THR A 7 -7.94 -8.29 8.59
C THR A 7 -8.94 -9.39 8.25
N VAL A 8 -9.93 -9.06 7.43
CA VAL A 8 -10.87 -10.06 6.89
C VAL A 8 -10.20 -10.79 5.73
N THR A 9 -10.16 -12.10 5.80
CA THR A 9 -9.70 -12.95 4.70
C THR A 9 -10.87 -13.19 3.76
N LEU A 10 -10.71 -12.91 2.46
CA LEU A 10 -11.78 -12.92 1.47
C LEU A 10 -11.94 -14.28 0.76
N GLY A 11 -11.40 -15.35 1.31
CA GLY A 11 -11.48 -16.69 0.73
C GLY A 11 -10.16 -17.19 0.15
N GLN A 12 -10.25 -18.21 -0.69
CA GLN A 12 -9.11 -18.83 -1.35
C GLN A 12 -8.85 -18.21 -2.73
N PRO A 13 -7.63 -18.26 -3.28
CA PRO A 13 -7.29 -17.64 -4.55
C PRO A 13 -8.19 -18.05 -5.72
N LEU A 14 -8.48 -19.32 -5.87
CA LEU A 14 -9.36 -19.83 -6.95
C LEU A 14 -10.80 -19.33 -6.83
N GLU A 15 -11.32 -19.24 -5.61
CA GLU A 15 -12.65 -18.69 -5.34
C GLU A 15 -12.71 -17.20 -5.70
N ALA A 16 -11.73 -16.43 -5.26
CA ALA A 16 -11.64 -14.99 -5.57
C ALA A 16 -11.56 -14.76 -7.09
N ALA A 17 -10.68 -15.46 -7.80
CA ALA A 17 -10.56 -15.39 -9.25
C ALA A 17 -11.86 -15.79 -9.96
N SER A 18 -12.53 -16.86 -9.50
CA SER A 18 -13.82 -17.30 -10.07
C SER A 18 -14.90 -16.23 -9.91
N ILE A 19 -15.00 -15.60 -8.73
CA ILE A 19 -15.96 -14.53 -8.47
C ILE A 19 -15.68 -13.33 -9.37
N LEU A 20 -14.41 -12.86 -9.44
CA LEU A 20 -14.05 -11.73 -10.27
C LEU A 20 -14.30 -11.99 -11.76
N ASN A 21 -13.99 -13.18 -12.26
CA ASN A 21 -14.30 -13.57 -13.64
C ASN A 21 -15.81 -13.56 -13.93
N ARG A 22 -16.64 -14.05 -13.00
CA ARG A 22 -18.10 -13.99 -13.15
C ARG A 22 -18.63 -12.56 -13.16
N LEU A 23 -18.09 -11.69 -12.31
CA LEU A 23 -18.46 -10.27 -12.28
C LEU A 23 -18.06 -9.57 -13.58
N GLN A 24 -16.86 -9.84 -14.12
CA GLN A 24 -16.43 -9.34 -15.43
C GLN A 24 -17.36 -9.82 -16.56
N ALA A 25 -17.79 -11.09 -16.54
CA ALA A 25 -18.62 -11.65 -17.58
C ALA A 25 -20.03 -11.04 -17.67
N ILE A 26 -20.57 -10.54 -16.55
CA ILE A 26 -21.91 -9.91 -16.51
C ILE A 26 -21.85 -8.38 -16.59
N ALA A 27 -20.67 -7.80 -16.45
CA ALA A 27 -20.49 -6.35 -16.50
C ALA A 27 -20.64 -5.82 -17.93
N LYS A 28 -21.46 -4.77 -18.13
CA LYS A 28 -21.60 -4.10 -19.43
C LYS A 28 -20.37 -3.27 -19.80
N VAL A 29 -19.63 -2.80 -18.80
CA VAL A 29 -18.35 -2.08 -18.92
C VAL A 29 -17.33 -2.87 -18.14
N PRO A 30 -16.13 -3.11 -18.68
CA PRO A 30 -15.08 -3.83 -17.94
C PRO A 30 -14.82 -3.22 -16.56
N LEU A 31 -14.76 -4.07 -15.54
CA LEU A 31 -14.53 -3.65 -14.15
C LEU A 31 -13.04 -3.41 -13.91
N LEU A 32 -12.71 -2.31 -13.26
CA LEU A 32 -11.41 -2.05 -12.70
C LEU A 32 -11.40 -2.56 -11.25
N ASN A 33 -10.93 -3.81 -11.05
CA ASN A 33 -10.88 -4.42 -9.72
C ASN A 33 -9.70 -3.86 -8.93
N THR A 34 -9.95 -3.50 -7.69
CA THR A 34 -8.97 -2.93 -6.76
C THR A 34 -8.90 -3.71 -5.46
N ALA A 35 -7.76 -3.69 -4.78
CA ALA A 35 -7.60 -4.34 -3.47
C ALA A 35 -6.52 -3.67 -2.61
N ASP A 36 -6.61 -3.89 -1.28
CA ASP A 36 -5.59 -3.52 -0.30
C ASP A 36 -4.64 -4.69 -0.02
N PHE A 37 -3.60 -4.84 -0.82
CA PHE A 37 -2.57 -5.86 -0.63
C PHE A 37 -1.27 -5.26 -0.05
N GLU A 38 -1.39 -4.54 1.08
CA GLU A 38 -0.27 -3.83 1.72
C GLU A 38 0.92 -4.73 2.08
N ALA A 39 0.65 -5.99 2.44
CA ALA A 39 1.65 -6.96 2.81
C ALA A 39 1.54 -8.24 1.96
N GLY A 40 1.41 -8.08 0.65
CA GLY A 40 1.16 -9.16 -0.29
C GLY A 40 -0.30 -9.56 -0.39
N VAL A 41 -0.63 -10.39 -1.36
CA VAL A 41 -2.02 -10.86 -1.60
C VAL A 41 -2.56 -11.63 -0.41
N GLY A 42 -1.70 -12.38 0.30
CA GLY A 42 -2.05 -13.12 1.52
C GLY A 42 -2.56 -12.25 2.67
N PHE A 43 -2.37 -10.94 2.59
CA PHE A 43 -2.98 -9.97 3.52
C PHE A 43 -4.51 -10.03 3.51
N ARG A 44 -5.11 -10.38 2.37
CA ARG A 44 -6.58 -10.47 2.17
C ARG A 44 -7.05 -11.84 1.73
N ILE A 45 -6.23 -12.61 1.01
CA ILE A 45 -6.60 -13.89 0.39
C ILE A 45 -5.78 -15.02 1.04
N ALA A 46 -6.44 -15.92 1.75
CA ALA A 46 -5.75 -17.03 2.40
C ALA A 46 -5.07 -17.96 1.38
N GLY A 47 -3.85 -18.39 1.68
CA GLY A 47 -3.08 -19.29 0.81
C GLY A 47 -2.27 -18.58 -0.29
N ALA A 48 -2.39 -17.26 -0.42
CA ALA A 48 -1.49 -16.45 -1.25
C ALA A 48 -0.27 -15.96 -0.42
N THR A 49 0.72 -15.38 -1.08
CA THR A 49 1.94 -14.90 -0.44
C THR A 49 1.66 -13.74 0.51
N GLN A 50 2.14 -13.85 1.74
CA GLN A 50 2.07 -12.82 2.76
C GLN A 50 3.47 -12.41 3.18
N PHE A 51 3.77 -11.13 3.06
CA PHE A 51 5.00 -10.50 3.50
C PHE A 51 4.86 -9.95 4.93
N PRO A 52 5.98 -9.66 5.62
CA PRO A 52 5.94 -8.85 6.84
C PRO A 52 5.45 -7.42 6.53
N ARG A 53 5.13 -6.66 7.56
CA ARG A 53 4.76 -5.24 7.43
C ARG A 53 5.92 -4.43 6.85
N LEU A 54 5.62 -3.28 6.22
CA LEU A 54 6.59 -2.47 5.49
C LEU A 54 7.77 -2.02 6.36
N MET A 55 7.59 -1.84 7.66
CA MET A 55 8.67 -1.48 8.57
C MET A 55 9.81 -2.53 8.61
N ALA A 56 9.52 -3.79 8.31
CA ALA A 56 10.55 -4.81 8.19
C ALA A 56 11.47 -4.57 6.98
N PHE A 57 10.91 -4.11 5.85
CA PHE A 57 11.69 -3.68 4.69
C PHE A 57 12.50 -2.42 5.02
N GLY A 58 11.92 -1.48 5.78
CA GLY A 58 12.64 -0.31 6.31
C GLY A 58 13.82 -0.69 7.20
N ALA A 59 13.67 -1.72 8.03
CA ALA A 59 14.76 -2.24 8.85
C ALA A 59 15.84 -2.94 8.01
N ALA A 60 15.46 -3.66 6.96
CA ALA A 60 16.38 -4.31 6.02
C ALA A 60 17.16 -3.30 5.16
N ARG A 61 16.57 -2.13 4.85
CA ARG A 61 17.15 -1.08 3.98
C ARG A 61 17.60 -1.58 2.60
N ASP A 62 16.98 -2.63 2.09
CA ASP A 62 17.30 -3.22 0.79
C ASP A 62 16.15 -3.00 -0.19
N GLU A 63 16.36 -2.11 -1.17
CA GLU A 63 15.38 -1.77 -2.20
C GLU A 63 15.03 -2.98 -3.08
N ARG A 64 15.95 -3.93 -3.27
CA ARG A 64 15.70 -5.15 -4.06
C ARG A 64 14.62 -6.02 -3.41
N LEU A 65 14.60 -6.09 -2.07
CA LEU A 65 13.56 -6.84 -1.35
C LEU A 65 12.19 -6.17 -1.51
N ALA A 66 12.14 -4.83 -1.49
CA ALA A 66 10.90 -4.09 -1.70
C ALA A 66 10.39 -4.26 -3.15
N GLU A 67 11.28 -4.20 -4.14
CA GLU A 67 10.93 -4.39 -5.55
C GLU A 67 10.43 -5.82 -5.81
N GLU A 68 11.10 -6.81 -5.27
CA GLU A 68 10.68 -8.22 -5.39
C GLU A 68 9.33 -8.48 -4.70
N ALA A 69 9.10 -7.90 -3.53
CA ALA A 69 7.80 -7.99 -2.87
C ALA A 69 6.68 -7.33 -3.71
N GLY A 70 6.98 -6.18 -4.34
CA GLY A 70 6.08 -5.54 -5.28
C GLY A 70 5.77 -6.43 -6.48
N ARG A 71 6.79 -7.01 -7.10
CA ARG A 71 6.66 -7.91 -8.24
C ARG A 71 5.79 -9.13 -7.92
N ILE A 72 6.09 -9.84 -6.83
CA ILE A 72 5.31 -11.02 -6.42
C ILE A 72 3.87 -10.64 -6.10
N THR A 73 3.65 -9.53 -5.37
CA THR A 73 2.30 -9.03 -5.08
C THR A 73 1.55 -8.71 -6.36
N GLY A 74 2.22 -8.08 -7.33
CA GLY A 74 1.63 -7.75 -8.63
C GLY A 74 1.26 -8.98 -9.44
N GLU A 75 2.15 -9.96 -9.55
CA GLU A 75 1.89 -11.21 -10.28
C GLU A 75 0.69 -11.98 -9.70
N GLU A 76 0.65 -12.14 -8.38
CA GLU A 76 -0.48 -12.80 -7.72
C GLU A 76 -1.78 -11.99 -7.84
N ALA A 77 -1.73 -10.65 -7.66
CA ALA A 77 -2.88 -9.77 -7.84
C ALA A 77 -3.43 -9.85 -9.27
N ARG A 78 -2.53 -9.81 -10.27
CA ARG A 78 -2.90 -9.91 -11.67
C ARG A 78 -3.54 -11.26 -12.00
N ALA A 79 -2.99 -12.35 -11.46
CA ALA A 79 -3.56 -13.70 -11.63
C ALA A 79 -4.98 -13.82 -11.05
N LEU A 80 -5.29 -13.08 -9.99
CA LEU A 80 -6.64 -12.99 -9.43
C LEU A 80 -7.59 -12.11 -10.24
N GLY A 81 -7.09 -11.27 -11.15
CA GLY A 81 -7.87 -10.28 -11.88
C GLY A 81 -8.01 -8.94 -11.16
N VAL A 82 -7.08 -8.61 -10.24
CA VAL A 82 -6.95 -7.29 -9.63
C VAL A 82 -6.02 -6.43 -10.49
N HIS A 83 -6.42 -5.18 -10.74
CA HIS A 83 -5.76 -4.26 -11.64
C HIS A 83 -5.04 -3.13 -10.90
N VAL A 84 -5.54 -2.74 -9.73
CA VAL A 84 -4.98 -1.65 -8.91
C VAL A 84 -4.78 -2.16 -7.49
N ASN A 85 -3.59 -1.99 -6.96
CA ASN A 85 -3.29 -2.22 -5.55
C ASN A 85 -3.29 -0.89 -4.79
N PHE A 86 -4.05 -0.80 -3.69
CA PHE A 86 -4.02 0.34 -2.78
C PHE A 86 -2.79 0.26 -1.86
N ALA A 87 -1.62 0.23 -2.47
CA ALA A 87 -0.28 0.21 -1.87
C ALA A 87 0.74 0.83 -2.85
N PRO A 88 1.90 1.30 -2.35
CA PRO A 88 2.38 1.22 -0.97
C PRO A 88 1.86 2.32 -0.05
N VAL A 89 1.96 2.07 1.28
CA VAL A 89 1.84 3.12 2.29
C VAL A 89 3.13 3.92 2.30
N VAL A 90 3.04 5.22 2.03
CA VAL A 90 4.17 6.16 1.96
C VAL A 90 4.17 7.20 3.09
N ASP A 91 3.32 6.98 4.09
CA ASP A 91 3.31 7.80 5.30
C ASP A 91 4.63 7.69 6.03
N VAL A 92 5.21 8.81 6.44
CA VAL A 92 6.43 8.86 7.25
C VAL A 92 6.05 8.73 8.72
N ASN A 93 6.46 7.63 9.38
CA ASN A 93 6.04 7.31 10.75
C ASN A 93 6.86 8.07 11.79
N ASN A 94 6.76 9.39 11.81
CA ASN A 94 7.51 10.30 12.67
C ASN A 94 6.85 10.59 14.03
N ASN A 95 5.64 10.05 14.28
CA ASN A 95 4.96 10.14 15.56
C ASN A 95 4.83 8.74 16.21
N PRO A 96 5.57 8.45 17.29
CA PRO A 96 5.52 7.12 17.94
C PRO A 96 4.15 6.80 18.58
N ARG A 97 3.28 7.81 18.74
CA ARG A 97 1.91 7.64 19.25
C ARG A 97 0.88 7.39 18.17
N ASN A 98 1.30 7.35 16.90
CA ASN A 98 0.37 7.12 15.80
C ASN A 98 -0.30 5.74 15.93
N PRO A 99 -1.65 5.67 16.06
CA PRO A 99 -2.34 4.42 16.31
C PRO A 99 -2.60 3.58 15.04
N VAL A 100 -2.43 4.17 13.85
CA VAL A 100 -2.93 3.61 12.60
C VAL A 100 -1.81 3.26 11.61
N ILE A 101 -0.78 4.09 11.48
CA ILE A 101 0.31 3.87 10.52
C ILE A 101 1.35 2.92 11.08
N ASN A 102 2.10 3.32 12.08
CA ASN A 102 3.04 2.46 12.81
C ASN A 102 3.80 1.52 11.85
N THR A 103 3.73 0.19 12.05
CA THR A 103 4.44 -0.82 11.25
C THR A 103 3.99 -0.90 9.77
N ARG A 104 2.92 -0.22 9.38
CA ARG A 104 2.49 -0.11 7.98
C ARG A 104 3.40 0.81 7.16
N SER A 105 4.13 1.72 7.81
CA SER A 105 5.16 2.56 7.16
C SER A 105 6.48 1.80 7.02
N TYR A 106 7.31 2.23 6.07
CA TYR A 106 8.71 1.81 5.97
C TYR A 106 9.59 2.39 7.09
N GLY A 107 9.18 3.50 7.72
CA GLY A 107 9.92 4.12 8.82
C GLY A 107 9.72 5.63 8.95
N GLU A 108 10.67 6.28 9.63
CA GLU A 108 10.61 7.70 10.00
C GLU A 108 11.47 8.62 9.11
N ASP A 109 12.32 8.06 8.25
CA ASP A 109 13.15 8.80 7.31
C ASP A 109 12.41 8.93 5.97
N PRO A 110 12.00 10.16 5.56
CA PRO A 110 11.20 10.37 4.36
C PRO A 110 11.92 9.94 3.06
N GLU A 111 13.24 10.10 3.00
CA GLU A 111 14.02 9.68 1.82
C GLU A 111 14.06 8.15 1.70
N MET A 112 14.26 7.44 2.81
CA MET A 112 14.21 5.99 2.83
C MET A 112 12.82 5.46 2.47
N VAL A 113 11.77 6.06 3.02
CA VAL A 113 10.38 5.72 2.67
C VAL A 113 10.16 5.90 1.17
N GLY A 114 10.62 7.03 0.61
CA GLY A 114 10.52 7.31 -0.82
C GLY A 114 11.25 6.28 -1.70
N ARG A 115 12.49 5.91 -1.36
CA ARG A 115 13.27 4.92 -2.12
C ARG A 115 12.64 3.53 -2.10
N LEU A 116 12.26 3.04 -0.92
CA LEU A 116 11.65 1.72 -0.78
C LEU A 116 10.27 1.65 -1.44
N ALA A 117 9.47 2.70 -1.32
CA ALA A 117 8.19 2.80 -2.00
C ALA A 117 8.37 2.81 -3.52
N SER A 118 9.34 3.56 -4.04
CA SER A 118 9.66 3.60 -5.47
C SER A 118 10.07 2.23 -6.00
N ALA A 119 10.86 1.47 -5.24
CA ALA A 119 11.23 0.10 -5.59
C ALA A 119 10.00 -0.82 -5.63
N TYR A 120 9.14 -0.77 -4.63
CA TYR A 120 7.90 -1.54 -4.59
C TYR A 120 6.98 -1.22 -5.78
N ILE A 121 6.85 0.07 -6.14
CA ILE A 121 6.06 0.53 -7.30
C ILE A 121 6.60 -0.11 -8.59
N ARG A 122 7.92 -0.03 -8.84
CA ARG A 122 8.52 -0.67 -10.02
C ARG A 122 8.21 -2.17 -10.09
N GLY A 123 8.21 -2.85 -8.94
CA GLY A 123 7.84 -4.26 -8.87
C GLY A 123 6.38 -4.49 -9.27
N LEU A 124 5.41 -3.73 -8.74
CA LEU A 124 4.00 -3.81 -9.11
C LEU A 124 3.78 -3.54 -10.60
N GLU A 125 4.36 -2.45 -11.11
CA GLU A 125 4.25 -2.03 -12.51
C GLU A 125 4.81 -3.10 -13.46
N SER A 126 5.92 -3.76 -13.10
CA SER A 126 6.50 -4.84 -13.91
C SER A 126 5.55 -6.01 -14.13
N ALA A 127 4.59 -6.21 -13.21
CA ALA A 127 3.54 -7.22 -13.31
C ALA A 127 2.22 -6.67 -13.92
N GLY A 128 2.17 -5.39 -14.28
CA GLY A 128 0.99 -4.74 -14.87
C GLY A 128 -0.14 -4.48 -13.87
N VAL A 129 0.21 -4.18 -12.62
CA VAL A 129 -0.73 -3.74 -11.57
C VAL A 129 -0.40 -2.33 -11.16
N ALA A 130 -1.39 -1.45 -11.26
CA ALA A 130 -1.29 -0.04 -10.93
C ALA A 130 -1.07 0.17 -9.43
N ALA A 131 -0.17 1.11 -9.07
CA ALA A 131 0.20 1.44 -7.71
C ALA A 131 -0.54 2.67 -7.19
N THR A 132 -0.88 2.69 -5.89
CA THR A 132 -1.56 3.81 -5.23
C THR A 132 -0.78 4.27 -4.00
N LEU A 133 -0.28 5.50 -4.03
CA LEU A 133 0.37 6.13 -2.88
C LEU A 133 -0.66 6.56 -1.84
N LYS A 134 -0.44 6.23 -0.56
CA LYS A 134 -1.38 6.57 0.52
C LYS A 134 -0.66 6.84 1.83
N HIS A 135 -1.21 7.71 2.66
CA HIS A 135 -2.48 8.45 2.62
C HIS A 135 -2.17 9.95 2.51
N PHE A 136 -2.42 10.54 1.35
CA PHE A 136 -2.07 11.93 1.07
C PHE A 136 -2.85 12.92 1.98
N PRO A 137 -2.22 13.98 2.49
CA PRO A 137 -0.83 14.44 2.27
C PRO A 137 0.22 13.82 3.21
N GLY A 138 -0.11 12.78 3.98
CA GLY A 138 0.72 12.08 4.94
C GLY A 138 0.00 11.92 6.29
N HIS A 139 -0.19 10.67 6.73
CA HIS A 139 -0.92 10.32 7.96
C HIS A 139 0.02 9.88 9.10
N GLY A 140 1.33 9.96 8.89
CA GLY A 140 2.32 9.44 9.85
C GLY A 140 2.45 10.27 11.12
N ASP A 141 2.19 11.58 11.06
CA ASP A 141 2.26 12.50 12.21
C ASP A 141 0.87 12.84 12.78
N THR A 142 0.03 11.82 12.94
CA THR A 142 -1.27 11.97 13.60
C THR A 142 -1.32 11.11 14.85
N ASP A 143 -2.11 11.52 15.85
CA ASP A 143 -2.37 10.80 17.09
C ASP A 143 -3.84 10.35 17.21
N VAL A 144 -4.62 10.52 16.15
CA VAL A 144 -6.01 10.10 16.03
C VAL A 144 -6.15 9.11 14.89
N ASP A 145 -6.84 8.00 15.13
CA ASP A 145 -7.23 7.07 14.07
C ASP A 145 -8.33 7.70 13.21
N SER A 146 -8.05 7.86 11.90
CA SER A 146 -8.98 8.45 10.93
C SER A 146 -10.28 7.66 10.76
N HIS A 147 -10.35 6.40 11.18
CA HIS A 147 -11.58 5.62 11.21
C HIS A 147 -12.48 5.95 12.40
N LEU A 148 -11.95 6.61 13.44
CA LEU A 148 -12.65 6.93 14.68
C LEU A 148 -12.87 8.43 14.87
N GLY A 149 -12.08 9.28 14.20
CA GLY A 149 -12.16 10.72 14.31
C GLY A 149 -11.39 11.45 13.23
N LEU A 150 -11.59 12.75 13.09
CA LEU A 150 -10.89 13.58 12.11
C LEU A 150 -9.46 13.91 12.61
N PRO A 151 -8.40 13.35 12.04
CA PRO A 151 -7.02 13.74 12.36
C PRO A 151 -6.74 15.13 11.76
N ILE A 152 -6.07 15.97 12.53
CA ILE A 152 -5.72 17.33 12.09
C ILE A 152 -4.21 17.49 12.17
N ILE A 153 -3.56 17.74 11.02
CA ILE A 153 -2.16 18.12 10.93
C ILE A 153 -2.07 19.62 10.77
N LYS A 154 -1.47 20.30 11.76
CA LYS A 154 -1.34 21.78 11.78
C LYS A 154 0.03 22.27 11.30
N HIS A 155 0.68 21.51 10.42
CA HIS A 155 1.99 21.89 9.91
C HIS A 155 1.89 22.88 8.75
N PRO A 156 2.81 23.85 8.66
CA PRO A 156 2.90 24.72 7.51
C PRO A 156 3.34 23.93 6.26
N ARG A 157 3.01 24.44 5.09
CA ARG A 157 3.34 23.80 3.82
C ARG A 157 4.82 23.49 3.69
N SER A 158 5.71 24.37 4.16
CA SER A 158 7.16 24.17 4.13
C SER A 158 7.61 22.92 4.89
N ARG A 159 6.94 22.60 6.01
CA ARG A 159 7.20 21.36 6.77
C ARG A 159 6.72 20.13 6.01
N LEU A 160 5.51 20.18 5.44
CA LEU A 160 4.98 19.07 4.63
C LEU A 160 5.89 18.80 3.43
N ASP A 161 6.40 19.83 2.78
CA ASP A 161 7.31 19.71 1.63
C ASP A 161 8.64 19.01 1.94
N GLN A 162 9.12 19.12 3.19
CA GLN A 162 10.38 18.54 3.65
C GLN A 162 10.24 17.15 4.27
N MET A 163 9.03 16.71 4.58
CA MET A 163 8.79 15.44 5.26
C MET A 163 7.70 14.62 4.56
N GLU A 164 6.45 14.97 4.77
CA GLU A 164 5.30 14.17 4.37
C GLU A 164 5.21 14.00 2.85
N LEU A 165 5.52 15.05 2.07
CA LEU A 165 5.40 15.04 0.62
C LEU A 165 6.64 14.47 -0.13
N VAL A 166 7.74 14.25 0.57
CA VAL A 166 8.95 13.66 -0.05
C VAL A 166 8.67 12.29 -0.66
N PRO A 167 8.10 11.32 0.08
CA PRO A 167 7.82 9.99 -0.48
C PRO A 167 6.77 10.02 -1.60
N PHE A 168 5.79 10.92 -1.54
CA PHE A 168 4.79 11.06 -2.61
C PHE A 168 5.45 11.52 -3.92
N ARG A 169 6.36 12.52 -3.86
CA ARG A 169 7.10 12.95 -5.05
C ARG A 169 7.97 11.84 -5.63
N ALA A 170 8.65 11.09 -4.77
CA ALA A 170 9.46 9.96 -5.18
C ALA A 170 8.61 8.86 -5.85
N GLY A 171 7.46 8.51 -5.25
CA GLY A 171 6.56 7.51 -5.80
C GLY A 171 5.91 7.92 -7.13
N ILE A 172 5.53 9.20 -7.27
CA ILE A 172 5.02 9.76 -8.55
C ILE A 172 6.12 9.68 -9.61
N ALA A 173 7.34 10.06 -9.28
CA ALA A 173 8.47 9.97 -10.20
C ALA A 173 8.83 8.52 -10.58
N ALA A 174 8.50 7.55 -9.72
CA ALA A 174 8.68 6.12 -9.98
C ALA A 174 7.54 5.50 -10.82
N GLY A 175 6.46 6.23 -11.11
CA GLY A 175 5.39 5.78 -11.99
C GLY A 175 4.06 5.45 -11.30
N ALA A 176 3.87 5.77 -10.01
CA ALA A 176 2.59 5.50 -9.34
C ALA A 176 1.39 6.13 -10.09
N ASP A 177 0.34 5.35 -10.31
CA ASP A 177 -0.83 5.74 -11.11
C ASP A 177 -1.86 6.55 -10.32
N ALA A 178 -1.91 6.36 -9.01
CA ALA A 178 -2.94 6.95 -8.17
C ALA A 178 -2.38 7.46 -6.84
N VAL A 179 -3.10 8.42 -6.26
CA VAL A 179 -2.88 8.91 -4.90
C VAL A 179 -4.20 8.84 -4.14
N MET A 180 -4.20 8.15 -3.01
CA MET A 180 -5.34 8.06 -2.12
C MET A 180 -5.22 9.12 -1.03
N THR A 181 -6.24 9.98 -0.91
CA THR A 181 -6.33 10.97 0.17
C THR A 181 -6.67 10.31 1.50
N ALA A 182 -6.13 10.85 2.60
CA ALA A 182 -6.57 10.52 3.94
C ALA A 182 -8.03 11.03 4.17
N HIS A 183 -8.71 10.44 5.14
CA HIS A 183 -10.06 10.86 5.56
C HIS A 183 -10.05 12.23 6.23
#